data_5098b5572fc89fd7ee217d638a39a312
#
_entry.id   5098b5572fc89fd7ee217d638a39a312
#
_cell.length_a   1.000
_cell.length_b   1.000
_cell.length_c   1.000
_cell.angle_alpha   90.00
_cell.angle_beta   90.00
_cell.angle_gamma   90.00
#
_symmetry.space_group_name_H-M   'P 1'
#
loop_
_entity.id
_entity.type
_entity.pdbx_description
1 polymer ?
#
loop_
_entity_poly.entity_id
_entity_poly.type
_entity_poly.pdbx_seq_one_letter_code
_entity_poly.pdbx_strand_id
1 'polypeptide(L)'
;MKHYAIQPANLEFNAEGTPVSRDFDDVYFSNDNGLEETRYVFLGGNQLEARFPEHPHPLFVVAESGFGTGLNFLTLWQAFDQFREAHPQAQLQRLHFISFEKFPLTRADLALAHQHWPELAPWAEQLQAQWPMPLPGCHRLLLDEGHVTLDLWFGDINELTSQLDDSLNQKVDAWFLDGFAPAKNPDMWTQNLFNAMARLARPGGTLATFTSAGFVRRGLQEAGFTMQKRKGFGRKREMLCGVMEQTLPLPCSTPWFNRTGSNKREVAIIGGGIASALLSLALLRRGWQVTLYCADEAPALGASGNRQGALYPLLSKHDEALNRFFSNAF
;
A
#
# COMPACT_ATOMS: atom_id res chain seq x y z
N MET A 1 -5.96 12.57 -26.93
CA MET A 1 -6.20 11.36 -26.09
C MET A 1 -5.17 11.39 -24.97
N LYS A 2 -5.58 11.46 -23.71
CA LYS A 2 -4.64 11.26 -22.59
C LYS A 2 -4.16 9.81 -22.68
N HIS A 3 -2.86 9.61 -22.82
CA HIS A 3 -2.28 8.28 -22.77
C HIS A 3 -2.38 7.76 -21.34
N TYR A 4 -3.26 6.80 -21.10
CA TYR A 4 -3.43 6.15 -19.80
C TYR A 4 -2.39 5.02 -19.56
N ALA A 5 -1.41 4.88 -20.46
CA ALA A 5 -0.33 3.92 -20.27
C ALA A 5 0.60 4.39 -19.14
N ILE A 6 0.78 3.54 -18.15
CA ILE A 6 1.78 3.75 -17.11
C ILE A 6 3.17 3.70 -17.78
N GLN A 7 3.98 4.74 -17.55
CA GLN A 7 5.35 4.78 -18.00
C GLN A 7 6.26 4.24 -16.90
N PRO A 8 7.15 3.31 -17.20
CA PRO A 8 8.18 2.89 -16.24
C PRO A 8 9.07 4.09 -15.83
N ALA A 9 9.67 3.99 -14.64
CA ALA A 9 10.63 4.97 -14.19
C ALA A 9 11.79 5.13 -15.17
N ASN A 10 12.14 6.38 -15.47
CA ASN A 10 13.33 6.73 -16.21
C ASN A 10 14.48 6.96 -15.22
N LEU A 11 15.32 5.97 -15.05
CA LEU A 11 16.37 5.99 -14.03
C LEU A 11 17.73 5.57 -14.55
N GLU A 12 18.75 5.90 -13.77
CA GLU A 12 20.09 5.36 -13.89
C GLU A 12 20.60 4.95 -12.49
N PHE A 13 21.62 4.12 -12.47
CA PHE A 13 22.29 3.77 -11.21
C PHE A 13 23.58 4.59 -11.09
N ASN A 14 23.77 5.27 -9.96
CA ASN A 14 24.99 6.03 -9.69
C ASN A 14 26.19 5.10 -9.37
N ALA A 15 27.34 5.69 -9.04
CA ALA A 15 28.57 4.94 -8.76
C ALA A 15 28.43 4.00 -7.52
N GLU A 16 27.56 4.36 -6.59
CA GLU A 16 27.22 3.57 -5.41
C GLU A 16 26.15 2.50 -5.70
N GLY A 17 25.64 2.45 -6.95
CA GLY A 17 24.57 1.54 -7.36
C GLY A 17 23.16 1.97 -6.91
N THR A 18 22.99 3.17 -6.37
CA THR A 18 21.67 3.71 -5.98
C THR A 18 20.92 4.19 -7.23
N PRO A 19 19.65 3.83 -7.38
CA PRO A 19 18.83 4.34 -8.47
C PRO A 19 18.59 5.86 -8.32
N VAL A 20 18.76 6.58 -9.40
CA VAL A 20 18.53 8.04 -9.51
C VAL A 20 17.48 8.27 -10.57
N SER A 21 16.44 9.00 -10.26
CA SER A 21 15.45 9.43 -11.25
C SER A 21 16.05 10.51 -12.14
N ARG A 22 16.02 10.29 -13.47
CA ARG A 22 16.42 11.29 -14.44
C ARG A 22 15.38 12.39 -14.60
N ASP A 23 14.11 12.09 -14.36
CA ASP A 23 13.01 13.05 -14.51
C ASP A 23 12.95 14.04 -13.34
N PHE A 24 13.38 13.61 -12.16
CA PHE A 24 13.36 14.42 -10.94
C PHE A 24 14.75 14.83 -10.45
N ASP A 25 15.82 14.29 -11.03
CA ASP A 25 17.21 14.50 -10.61
C ASP A 25 17.38 14.29 -9.11
N ASP A 26 16.84 13.17 -8.60
CA ASP A 26 16.84 12.83 -7.18
C ASP A 26 17.06 11.32 -6.98
N VAL A 27 17.61 10.94 -5.83
CA VAL A 27 17.86 9.54 -5.46
C VAL A 27 16.61 8.91 -4.89
N TYR A 28 16.40 7.62 -5.14
CA TYR A 28 15.28 6.87 -4.54
C TYR A 28 15.46 6.60 -3.04
N PHE A 29 16.69 6.54 -2.57
CA PHE A 29 17.04 6.39 -1.16
C PHE A 29 18.41 6.97 -0.87
N SER A 30 18.71 7.21 0.41
CA SER A 30 20.00 7.78 0.83
C SER A 30 21.17 6.82 0.55
N ASN A 31 22.21 7.32 -0.11
CA ASN A 31 23.45 6.57 -0.34
C ASN A 31 24.15 6.18 0.96
N ASP A 32 24.04 6.99 2.02
CA ASP A 32 24.74 6.76 3.28
C ASP A 32 24.15 5.55 4.04
N ASN A 33 22.84 5.49 4.21
CA ASN A 33 22.11 4.36 4.82
C ASN A 33 20.59 4.51 4.67
N GLY A 34 20.06 4.16 3.51
CA GLY A 34 18.61 4.28 3.22
C GLY A 34 17.74 3.43 4.16
N LEU A 35 18.20 2.23 4.53
CA LEU A 35 17.46 1.33 5.42
C LEU A 35 17.31 1.91 6.84
N GLU A 36 18.41 2.43 7.41
CA GLU A 36 18.36 3.04 8.73
C GLU A 36 17.58 4.37 8.72
N GLU A 37 17.66 5.13 7.62
CA GLU A 37 16.81 6.30 7.45
C GLU A 37 15.32 5.92 7.47
N THR A 38 14.94 4.86 6.75
CA THR A 38 13.58 4.34 6.75
C THR A 38 13.12 3.92 8.15
N ARG A 39 13.94 3.15 8.86
CA ARG A 39 13.67 2.73 10.25
C ARG A 39 13.46 3.94 11.16
N TYR A 40 14.34 4.93 11.06
CA TYR A 40 14.27 6.12 11.91
C TYR A 40 13.10 7.04 11.58
N VAL A 41 12.96 7.40 10.29
CA VAL A 41 11.97 8.40 9.84
C VAL A 41 10.57 7.80 9.86
N PHE A 42 10.36 6.67 9.20
CA PHE A 42 9.00 6.17 8.97
C PHE A 42 8.52 5.24 10.08
N LEU A 43 9.30 4.26 10.49
CA LEU A 43 8.90 3.37 11.58
C LEU A 43 8.97 4.10 12.93
N GLY A 44 10.10 4.69 13.26
CA GLY A 44 10.32 5.43 14.50
C GLY A 44 9.50 6.71 14.58
N GLY A 45 9.37 7.45 13.47
CA GLY A 45 8.54 8.67 13.39
C GLY A 45 7.06 8.40 13.67
N ASN A 46 6.54 7.24 13.26
CA ASN A 46 5.19 6.76 13.53
C ASN A 46 5.09 5.91 14.81
N GLN A 47 6.19 5.68 15.52
CA GLN A 47 6.25 4.89 16.76
C GLN A 47 5.69 3.47 16.60
N LEU A 48 5.92 2.82 15.47
CA LEU A 48 5.23 1.57 15.11
C LEU A 48 5.56 0.43 16.05
N GLU A 49 6.83 0.30 16.49
CA GLU A 49 7.25 -0.74 17.42
C GLU A 49 6.49 -0.70 18.75
N ALA A 50 6.25 0.49 19.28
CA ALA A 50 5.46 0.67 20.50
C ALA A 50 3.96 0.50 20.28
N ARG A 51 3.47 0.80 19.07
CA ARG A 51 2.03 0.78 18.76
C ARG A 51 1.50 -0.59 18.36
N PHE A 52 2.32 -1.46 17.79
CA PHE A 52 1.89 -2.79 17.37
C PHE A 52 1.34 -3.65 18.51
N PRO A 53 2.03 -3.79 19.67
CA PRO A 53 1.52 -4.59 20.79
C PRO A 53 0.20 -4.07 21.36
N GLU A 54 -0.01 -2.76 21.36
CA GLU A 54 -1.16 -2.08 21.93
C GLU A 54 -2.31 -1.87 20.93
N HIS A 55 -2.15 -2.34 19.68
CA HIS A 55 -3.13 -2.07 18.64
C HIS A 55 -4.45 -2.84 18.88
N PRO A 56 -5.61 -2.14 18.94
CA PRO A 56 -6.88 -2.75 19.35
C PRO A 56 -7.58 -3.53 18.22
N HIS A 57 -6.99 -3.59 17.02
CA HIS A 57 -7.62 -4.24 15.89
C HIS A 57 -6.71 -5.33 15.30
N PRO A 58 -7.27 -6.34 14.63
CA PRO A 58 -6.49 -7.42 14.01
C PRO A 58 -5.76 -6.99 12.73
N LEU A 59 -5.96 -5.77 12.27
CA LEU A 59 -5.38 -5.20 11.04
C LEU A 59 -4.80 -3.82 11.33
N PHE A 60 -3.54 -3.60 10.98
CA PHE A 60 -2.89 -2.30 10.95
C PHE A 60 -2.82 -1.81 9.49
N VAL A 61 -3.24 -0.58 9.24
CA VAL A 61 -3.28 0.00 7.90
C VAL A 61 -2.25 1.11 7.80
N VAL A 62 -1.32 0.96 6.88
CA VAL A 62 -0.33 1.99 6.54
C VAL A 62 -0.60 2.49 5.14
N ALA A 63 -0.50 3.80 4.94
CA ALA A 63 -0.53 4.39 3.61
C ALA A 63 0.75 5.18 3.34
N GLU A 64 1.18 5.20 2.09
CA GLU A 64 2.39 5.84 1.61
C GLU A 64 2.12 6.63 0.34
N SER A 65 2.81 7.75 0.15
CA SER A 65 2.60 8.61 -1.02
C SER A 65 3.42 8.24 -2.24
N GLY A 66 4.56 7.58 -2.09
CA GLY A 66 5.44 7.17 -3.20
C GLY A 66 6.15 5.86 -2.89
N PHE A 67 5.86 4.82 -3.68
CA PHE A 67 6.40 3.47 -3.45
C PHE A 67 7.89 3.35 -3.75
N GLY A 68 8.34 3.97 -4.85
CA GLY A 68 9.72 3.93 -5.30
C GLY A 68 10.27 2.51 -5.45
N THR A 69 11.31 2.18 -4.68
CA THR A 69 11.90 0.84 -4.61
C THR A 69 11.17 -0.11 -3.66
N GLY A 70 10.18 0.37 -2.92
CA GLY A 70 9.48 -0.39 -1.89
C GLY A 70 10.27 -0.60 -0.60
N LEU A 71 11.36 0.16 -0.39
CA LEU A 71 12.20 0.05 0.79
C LEU A 71 11.41 0.22 2.11
N ASN A 72 10.53 1.24 2.15
CA ASN A 72 9.69 1.48 3.32
C ASN A 72 8.75 0.30 3.60
N PHE A 73 8.14 -0.24 2.54
CA PHE A 73 7.27 -1.40 2.65
C PHE A 73 8.01 -2.65 3.14
N LEU A 74 9.16 -2.97 2.55
CA LEU A 74 9.96 -4.15 2.93
C LEU A 74 10.47 -4.03 4.37
N THR A 75 10.93 -2.85 4.76
CA THR A 75 11.40 -2.58 6.13
C THR A 75 10.26 -2.73 7.15
N LEU A 76 9.10 -2.20 6.82
CA LEU A 76 7.92 -2.34 7.67
C LEU A 76 7.47 -3.80 7.76
N TRP A 77 7.47 -4.53 6.66
CA TRP A 77 7.08 -5.94 6.64
C TRP A 77 8.03 -6.77 7.50
N GLN A 78 9.35 -6.59 7.37
CA GLN A 78 10.33 -7.23 8.25
C GLN A 78 10.03 -6.95 9.74
N ALA A 79 9.81 -5.68 10.11
CA ALA A 79 9.49 -5.29 11.48
C ALA A 79 8.17 -5.90 11.98
N PHE A 80 7.19 -6.01 11.10
CA PHE A 80 5.90 -6.62 11.41
C PHE A 80 6.00 -8.13 11.62
N ASP A 81 6.80 -8.84 10.84
CA ASP A 81 7.08 -10.27 11.03
C ASP A 81 7.78 -10.52 12.36
N GLN A 82 8.81 -9.75 12.67
CA GLN A 82 9.49 -9.83 13.97
C GLN A 82 8.53 -9.57 15.14
N PHE A 83 7.62 -8.61 14.98
CA PHE A 83 6.56 -8.37 15.98
C PHE A 83 5.64 -9.58 16.15
N ARG A 84 5.16 -10.18 15.06
CA ARG A 84 4.27 -11.35 15.11
C ARG A 84 4.94 -12.57 15.75
N GLU A 85 6.21 -12.80 15.43
CA GLU A 85 7.03 -13.87 16.03
C GLU A 85 7.19 -13.67 17.54
N ALA A 86 7.44 -12.43 17.97
CA ALA A 86 7.60 -12.08 19.38
C ALA A 86 6.27 -12.07 20.16
N HIS A 87 5.14 -11.82 19.48
CA HIS A 87 3.83 -11.63 20.09
C HIS A 87 2.74 -12.47 19.40
N PRO A 88 2.84 -13.80 19.36
CA PRO A 88 1.93 -14.66 18.60
C PRO A 88 0.48 -14.60 19.08
N GLN A 89 0.23 -14.10 20.30
CA GLN A 89 -1.10 -13.94 20.89
C GLN A 89 -1.63 -12.50 20.77
N ALA A 90 -0.90 -11.59 20.15
CA ALA A 90 -1.38 -10.22 19.95
C ALA A 90 -2.65 -10.22 19.10
N GLN A 91 -3.52 -9.25 19.35
CA GLN A 91 -4.72 -9.06 18.54
C GLN A 91 -4.38 -8.68 17.10
N LEU A 92 -3.33 -7.89 16.92
CA LEU A 92 -2.82 -7.48 15.62
C LEU A 92 -2.11 -8.67 14.93
N GLN A 93 -2.66 -9.13 13.81
CA GLN A 93 -2.15 -10.27 13.04
C GLN A 93 -1.92 -9.97 11.56
N ARG A 94 -2.38 -8.83 11.07
CA ARG A 94 -2.32 -8.50 9.65
C ARG A 94 -1.91 -7.05 9.42
N LEU A 95 -1.16 -6.87 8.34
CA LEU A 95 -0.73 -5.57 7.82
C LEU A 95 -1.41 -5.31 6.46
N HIS A 96 -1.93 -4.13 6.26
CA HIS A 96 -2.38 -3.64 4.95
C HIS A 96 -1.59 -2.38 4.61
N PHE A 97 -0.81 -2.46 3.57
CA PHE A 97 -0.02 -1.34 3.05
C PHE A 97 -0.65 -0.84 1.75
N ILE A 98 -0.93 0.45 1.69
CA ILE A 98 -1.50 1.13 0.52
C ILE A 98 -0.46 2.12 0.03
N SER A 99 0.03 1.97 -1.19
CA SER A 99 1.01 2.88 -1.75
C SER A 99 0.66 3.28 -3.18
N PHE A 100 1.19 4.43 -3.59
CA PHE A 100 0.97 5.01 -4.90
C PHE A 100 2.30 5.13 -5.64
N GLU A 101 2.28 4.89 -6.95
CA GLU A 101 3.46 5.04 -7.76
C GLU A 101 3.09 5.49 -9.19
N LYS A 102 3.58 6.65 -9.57
CA LYS A 102 3.29 7.21 -10.91
C LYS A 102 4.16 6.59 -11.98
N PHE A 103 5.40 6.27 -11.66
CA PHE A 103 6.42 5.74 -12.54
C PHE A 103 7.05 4.48 -11.93
N PRO A 104 6.36 3.33 -11.94
CA PRO A 104 6.86 2.12 -11.31
C PRO A 104 8.18 1.66 -11.94
N LEU A 105 9.10 1.17 -11.11
CA LEU A 105 10.29 0.51 -11.57
C LEU A 105 9.94 -0.73 -12.39
N THR A 106 10.78 -1.08 -13.35
CA THR A 106 10.69 -2.42 -13.93
C THR A 106 11.07 -3.47 -12.90
N ARG A 107 10.60 -4.70 -13.09
CA ARG A 107 10.98 -5.81 -12.19
C ARG A 107 12.51 -5.99 -12.09
N ALA A 108 13.23 -5.76 -13.20
CA ALA A 108 14.68 -5.86 -13.24
C ALA A 108 15.36 -4.75 -12.42
N ASP A 109 14.92 -3.51 -12.57
CA ASP A 109 15.46 -2.38 -11.81
C ASP A 109 15.15 -2.51 -10.32
N LEU A 110 13.95 -3.00 -9.99
CA LEU A 110 13.55 -3.29 -8.61
C LEU A 110 14.49 -4.33 -7.98
N ALA A 111 14.76 -5.42 -8.70
CA ALA A 111 15.66 -6.47 -8.24
C ALA A 111 17.10 -5.97 -8.05
N LEU A 112 17.59 -5.09 -8.91
CA LEU A 112 18.89 -4.44 -8.77
C LEU A 112 18.93 -3.55 -7.52
N ALA A 113 17.91 -2.72 -7.31
CA ALA A 113 17.83 -1.86 -6.14
C ALA A 113 17.82 -2.66 -4.83
N HIS A 114 17.12 -3.79 -4.79
CA HIS A 114 17.03 -4.63 -3.60
C HIS A 114 18.35 -5.31 -3.19
N GLN A 115 19.34 -5.41 -4.09
CA GLN A 115 20.65 -5.94 -3.76
C GLN A 115 21.39 -5.11 -2.71
N HIS A 116 21.00 -3.86 -2.50
CA HIS A 116 21.55 -3.02 -1.43
C HIS A 116 21.18 -3.50 -0.02
N TRP A 117 20.15 -4.32 0.12
CA TRP A 117 19.63 -4.76 1.42
C TRP A 117 19.48 -6.28 1.47
N PRO A 118 20.59 -7.03 1.57
CA PRO A 118 20.54 -8.49 1.63
C PRO A 118 19.74 -9.00 2.83
N GLU A 119 19.66 -8.23 3.91
CA GLU A 119 18.83 -8.53 5.07
C GLU A 119 17.32 -8.46 4.81
N LEU A 120 16.89 -7.85 3.72
CA LEU A 120 15.49 -7.79 3.28
C LEU A 120 15.17 -8.81 2.17
N ALA A 121 16.15 -9.61 1.73
CA ALA A 121 16.01 -10.52 0.59
C ALA A 121 14.77 -11.44 0.67
N PRO A 122 14.41 -12.08 1.81
CA PRO A 122 13.25 -12.97 1.88
C PRO A 122 11.91 -12.29 1.55
N TRP A 123 11.75 -11.03 1.93
CA TRP A 123 10.56 -10.22 1.64
C TRP A 123 10.62 -9.64 0.21
N ALA A 124 11.80 -9.19 -0.20
CA ALA A 124 12.03 -8.64 -1.53
C ALA A 124 11.76 -9.65 -2.65
N GLU A 125 12.17 -10.91 -2.48
CA GLU A 125 11.93 -12.00 -3.43
C GLU A 125 10.42 -12.26 -3.60
N GLN A 126 9.64 -12.26 -2.52
CA GLN A 126 8.20 -12.42 -2.59
C GLN A 126 7.52 -11.25 -3.33
N LEU A 127 7.95 -10.01 -3.08
CA LEU A 127 7.47 -8.83 -3.79
C LEU A 127 7.80 -8.90 -5.29
N GLN A 128 9.05 -9.22 -5.62
CA GLN A 128 9.51 -9.34 -7.02
C GLN A 128 8.77 -10.45 -7.76
N ALA A 129 8.46 -11.56 -7.10
CA ALA A 129 7.74 -12.67 -7.71
C ALA A 129 6.31 -12.28 -8.14
N GLN A 130 5.68 -11.37 -7.40
CA GLN A 130 4.32 -10.88 -7.67
C GLN A 130 4.29 -9.47 -8.29
N TRP A 131 5.45 -8.91 -8.70
CA TRP A 131 5.50 -7.55 -9.24
C TRP A 131 4.55 -7.40 -10.43
N PRO A 132 3.60 -6.45 -10.38
CA PRO A 132 2.54 -6.38 -11.39
C PRO A 132 3.02 -5.78 -12.70
N MET A 133 2.24 -6.01 -13.76
CA MET A 133 2.42 -5.29 -15.02
C MET A 133 2.07 -3.81 -14.83
N PRO A 134 2.69 -2.89 -15.61
CA PRO A 134 2.47 -1.45 -15.49
C PRO A 134 1.11 -1.02 -16.08
N LEU A 135 0.02 -1.50 -15.48
CA LEU A 135 -1.34 -1.11 -15.81
C LEU A 135 -1.85 -0.08 -14.79
N PRO A 136 -2.66 0.91 -15.21
CA PRO A 136 -3.21 1.90 -14.28
C PRO A 136 -4.21 1.28 -13.32
N GLY A 137 -4.24 1.79 -12.08
CA GLY A 137 -5.18 1.37 -11.05
C GLY A 137 -4.54 0.56 -9.92
N CYS A 138 -5.35 -0.15 -9.16
CA CYS A 138 -4.93 -0.89 -7.97
C CYS A 138 -4.51 -2.32 -8.30
N HIS A 139 -3.30 -2.67 -7.90
CA HIS A 139 -2.77 -4.04 -7.93
C HIS A 139 -2.66 -4.54 -6.49
N ARG A 140 -3.51 -5.51 -6.15
CA ARG A 140 -3.49 -6.11 -4.82
C ARG A 140 -2.63 -7.36 -4.78
N LEU A 141 -1.55 -7.31 -3.99
CA LEU A 141 -0.68 -8.45 -3.73
C LEU A 141 -0.99 -9.02 -2.35
N LEU A 142 -1.10 -10.35 -2.28
CA LEU A 142 -1.19 -11.08 -1.02
C LEU A 142 0.13 -11.76 -0.75
N LEU A 143 0.76 -11.36 0.31
CA LEU A 143 2.10 -11.74 0.71
C LEU A 143 2.03 -12.41 2.09
N ASP A 144 3.07 -13.13 2.46
CA ASP A 144 3.16 -13.78 3.76
C ASP A 144 1.88 -14.59 4.09
N GLU A 145 1.52 -15.50 3.21
CA GLU A 145 0.32 -16.37 3.36
C GLU A 145 -0.98 -15.60 3.65
N GLY A 146 -1.03 -14.30 3.32
CA GLY A 146 -2.16 -13.40 3.51
C GLY A 146 -2.13 -12.57 4.79
N HIS A 147 -1.05 -12.64 5.56
CA HIS A 147 -0.82 -11.75 6.70
C HIS A 147 -0.48 -10.32 6.25
N VAL A 148 0.14 -10.18 5.08
CA VAL A 148 0.48 -8.89 4.51
C VAL A 148 -0.28 -8.68 3.19
N THR A 149 -1.00 -7.58 3.09
CA THR A 149 -1.65 -7.13 1.86
C THR A 149 -0.98 -5.85 1.41
N LEU A 150 -0.54 -5.80 0.16
CA LEU A 150 -0.07 -4.60 -0.50
C LEU A 150 -1.08 -4.19 -1.58
N ASP A 151 -1.66 -3.00 -1.45
CA ASP A 151 -2.40 -2.32 -2.52
C ASP A 151 -1.49 -1.30 -3.18
N LEU A 152 -0.98 -1.64 -4.34
CA LEU A 152 -0.09 -0.80 -5.12
C LEU A 152 -0.89 -0.11 -6.24
N TRP A 153 -1.03 1.21 -6.13
CA TRP A 153 -1.80 2.02 -7.07
C TRP A 153 -0.88 2.69 -8.08
N PHE A 154 -0.97 2.27 -9.34
CA PHE A 154 -0.21 2.89 -10.43
C PHE A 154 -0.95 4.06 -11.04
N GLY A 155 -0.36 5.25 -10.95
CA GLY A 155 -0.88 6.51 -11.47
C GLY A 155 -0.60 7.69 -10.56
N ASP A 156 -1.14 8.86 -10.92
CA ASP A 156 -0.95 10.09 -10.15
C ASP A 156 -1.76 10.06 -8.85
N ILE A 157 -1.09 10.23 -7.72
CA ILE A 157 -1.70 10.16 -6.38
C ILE A 157 -2.84 11.16 -6.22
N ASN A 158 -2.75 12.36 -6.80
CA ASN A 158 -3.81 13.38 -6.71
C ASN A 158 -5.09 12.95 -7.44
N GLU A 159 -4.97 12.14 -8.48
CA GLU A 159 -6.11 11.56 -9.19
C GLU A 159 -6.64 10.31 -8.47
N LEU A 160 -5.73 9.45 -8.02
CA LEU A 160 -6.05 8.14 -7.44
C LEU A 160 -6.68 8.23 -6.05
N THR A 161 -6.28 9.19 -5.24
CA THR A 161 -6.87 9.36 -3.89
C THR A 161 -8.36 9.65 -3.90
N SER A 162 -8.87 10.27 -4.98
CA SER A 162 -10.30 10.48 -5.18
C SER A 162 -11.07 9.21 -5.54
N GLN A 163 -10.38 8.16 -6.00
CA GLN A 163 -10.96 6.87 -6.38
C GLN A 163 -10.98 5.87 -5.21
N LEU A 164 -10.35 6.21 -4.08
CA LEU A 164 -10.40 5.38 -2.89
C LEU A 164 -11.80 5.38 -2.29
N ASP A 165 -12.30 4.19 -2.08
CA ASP A 165 -13.62 3.91 -1.55
C ASP A 165 -13.82 4.51 -0.13
N ASP A 166 -15.04 4.95 0.17
CA ASP A 166 -15.41 5.49 1.49
C ASP A 166 -15.17 4.51 2.65
N SER A 167 -15.06 3.20 2.36
CA SER A 167 -14.72 2.20 3.37
C SER A 167 -13.31 2.36 3.95
N LEU A 168 -12.43 3.09 3.28
CA LEU A 168 -11.09 3.46 3.76
C LEU A 168 -11.06 4.75 4.59
N ASN A 169 -12.16 5.50 4.62
CA ASN A 169 -12.25 6.70 5.44
C ASN A 169 -11.99 6.36 6.91
N GLN A 170 -11.07 7.10 7.52
CA GLN A 170 -10.68 6.91 8.93
C GLN A 170 -10.18 5.49 9.26
N LYS A 171 -9.46 4.86 8.34
CA LYS A 171 -8.89 3.51 8.53
C LYS A 171 -7.36 3.48 8.58
N VAL A 172 -6.67 4.49 8.08
CA VAL A 172 -5.20 4.53 8.02
C VAL A 172 -4.65 4.84 9.42
N ASP A 173 -3.85 3.93 9.95
CA ASP A 173 -3.22 4.02 11.26
C ASP A 173 -1.91 4.81 11.23
N ALA A 174 -1.18 4.76 10.10
CA ALA A 174 0.05 5.49 9.90
C ALA A 174 0.24 5.91 8.45
N TRP A 175 0.74 7.12 8.24
CA TRP A 175 1.14 7.63 6.94
C TRP A 175 2.65 7.74 6.81
N PHE A 176 3.20 7.21 5.74
CA PHE A 176 4.55 7.45 5.27
C PHE A 176 4.47 8.47 4.14
N LEU A 177 4.68 9.74 4.47
CA LEU A 177 4.68 10.82 3.47
C LEU A 177 6.07 10.90 2.85
N ASP A 178 6.27 10.09 1.83
CA ASP A 178 7.53 9.89 1.13
C ASP A 178 7.41 10.21 -0.36
N GLY A 179 8.54 10.45 -1.00
CA GLY A 179 8.68 10.78 -2.41
C GLY A 179 9.91 11.65 -2.63
N PHE A 180 10.16 12.05 -3.87
CA PHE A 180 11.24 12.98 -4.17
C PHE A 180 11.06 14.32 -3.44
N ALA A 181 12.17 14.97 -3.12
CA ALA A 181 12.18 16.20 -2.33
C ALA A 181 11.15 17.24 -2.85
N PRO A 182 10.47 17.98 -1.97
CA PRO A 182 9.42 18.93 -2.38
C PRO A 182 9.86 19.96 -3.44
N ALA A 183 11.14 20.32 -3.46
CA ALA A 183 11.70 21.21 -4.47
C ALA A 183 11.91 20.52 -5.84
N LYS A 184 12.02 19.18 -5.86
CA LYS A 184 12.25 18.37 -7.05
C LYS A 184 10.94 17.85 -7.67
N ASN A 185 9.95 17.55 -6.84
CA ASN A 185 8.65 17.04 -7.26
C ASN A 185 7.50 17.72 -6.47
N PRO A 186 7.22 19.00 -6.74
CA PRO A 186 6.19 19.74 -6.00
C PRO A 186 4.79 19.16 -6.17
N ASP A 187 4.51 18.43 -7.25
CA ASP A 187 3.20 17.87 -7.56
C ASP A 187 2.75 16.78 -6.56
N MET A 188 3.67 16.19 -5.82
CA MET A 188 3.36 15.24 -4.75
C MET A 188 3.05 15.90 -3.40
N TRP A 189 3.28 17.21 -3.24
CA TRP A 189 3.19 17.90 -1.95
C TRP A 189 2.06 18.93 -1.96
N THR A 190 0.86 18.47 -2.35
CA THR A 190 -0.31 19.33 -2.59
C THR A 190 -1.28 19.32 -1.41
N GLN A 191 -2.08 20.39 -1.28
CA GLN A 191 -3.15 20.44 -0.28
C GLN A 191 -4.21 19.36 -0.53
N ASN A 192 -4.45 18.99 -1.80
CA ASN A 192 -5.36 17.88 -2.14
C ASN A 192 -4.88 16.55 -1.54
N LEU A 193 -3.59 16.25 -1.65
CA LEU A 193 -3.03 15.06 -1.00
C LEU A 193 -3.17 15.13 0.52
N PHE A 194 -2.82 16.26 1.15
CA PHE A 194 -2.92 16.41 2.60
C PHE A 194 -4.34 16.26 3.11
N ASN A 195 -5.34 16.79 2.39
CA ASN A 195 -6.75 16.62 2.70
C ASN A 195 -7.21 15.16 2.54
N ALA A 196 -6.71 14.45 1.52
CA ALA A 196 -6.99 13.04 1.34
C ALA A 196 -6.36 12.20 2.47
N MET A 197 -5.13 12.51 2.88
CA MET A 197 -4.47 11.88 4.02
C MET A 197 -5.31 12.05 5.30
N ALA A 198 -5.80 13.26 5.56
CA ALA A 198 -6.66 13.56 6.72
C ALA A 198 -7.98 12.80 6.68
N ARG A 199 -8.62 12.71 5.49
CA ARG A 199 -9.86 11.93 5.29
C ARG A 199 -9.69 10.45 5.63
N LEU A 200 -8.55 9.90 5.26
CA LEU A 200 -8.25 8.47 5.41
C LEU A 200 -7.67 8.14 6.80
N ALA A 201 -7.04 9.11 7.48
CA ALA A 201 -6.42 8.90 8.78
C ALA A 201 -7.45 8.55 9.86
N ARG A 202 -7.14 7.52 10.63
CA ARG A 202 -7.90 7.15 11.83
C ARG A 202 -7.71 8.22 12.92
N PRO A 203 -8.68 8.42 13.84
CA PRO A 203 -8.39 9.15 15.08
C PRO A 203 -7.22 8.51 15.81
N GLY A 204 -6.20 9.31 16.17
CA GLY A 204 -4.93 8.81 16.69
C GLY A 204 -3.95 8.30 15.62
N GLY A 205 -4.34 8.31 14.35
CA GLY A 205 -3.45 7.97 13.24
C GLY A 205 -2.29 8.95 13.12
N THR A 206 -1.11 8.46 12.80
CA THR A 206 0.13 9.24 12.76
C THR A 206 0.63 9.46 11.34
N LEU A 207 1.54 10.39 11.16
CA LEU A 207 2.32 10.55 9.94
C LEU A 207 3.78 10.88 10.25
N ALA A 208 4.66 10.49 9.33
CA ALA A 208 6.04 10.90 9.37
C ALA A 208 6.56 11.21 7.96
N THR A 209 7.49 12.15 7.85
CA THR A 209 8.18 12.50 6.61
C THR A 209 9.59 13.01 6.90
N PHE A 210 10.50 12.72 5.98
CA PHE A 210 11.89 13.16 6.06
C PHE A 210 12.07 14.68 5.90
N THR A 211 11.10 15.36 5.29
CA THR A 211 11.18 16.80 5.03
C THR A 211 10.74 17.63 6.23
N SER A 212 11.35 18.81 6.38
CA SER A 212 10.92 19.82 7.36
C SER A 212 10.40 21.10 6.68
N ALA A 213 10.06 21.02 5.39
CA ALA A 213 9.60 22.15 4.61
C ALA A 213 8.38 22.84 5.26
N GLY A 214 8.47 24.18 5.40
CA GLY A 214 7.46 24.95 6.12
C GLY A 214 6.08 24.90 5.49
N PHE A 215 5.98 24.85 4.15
CA PHE A 215 4.71 24.74 3.46
C PHE A 215 4.05 23.37 3.65
N VAL A 216 4.85 22.29 3.67
CA VAL A 216 4.35 20.94 3.97
C VAL A 216 3.75 20.89 5.38
N ARG A 217 4.49 21.41 6.37
CA ARG A 217 3.98 21.48 7.75
C ARG A 217 2.67 22.25 7.84
N ARG A 218 2.61 23.45 7.23
CA ARG A 218 1.39 24.28 7.26
C ARG A 218 0.23 23.60 6.54
N GLY A 219 0.46 22.99 5.37
CA GLY A 219 -0.58 22.28 4.63
C GLY A 219 -1.16 21.09 5.40
N LEU A 220 -0.30 20.32 6.08
CA LEU A 220 -0.74 19.23 6.95
C LEU A 220 -1.52 19.74 8.18
N GLN A 221 -1.12 20.88 8.77
CA GLN A 221 -1.87 21.53 9.86
C GLN A 221 -3.23 22.02 9.37
N GLU A 222 -3.30 22.61 8.19
CA GLU A 222 -4.56 23.04 7.57
C GLU A 222 -5.49 21.86 7.29
N ALA A 223 -4.93 20.70 6.93
CA ALA A 223 -5.69 19.46 6.75
C ALA A 223 -6.18 18.83 8.06
N GLY A 224 -5.68 19.29 9.23
CA GLY A 224 -6.15 18.86 10.54
C GLY A 224 -5.15 18.02 11.36
N PHE A 225 -3.92 17.82 10.89
CA PHE A 225 -2.90 17.14 11.66
C PHE A 225 -2.24 18.09 12.70
N THR A 226 -2.05 17.60 13.91
CA THR A 226 -1.18 18.25 14.90
C THR A 226 0.27 17.89 14.58
N MET A 227 1.05 18.88 14.14
CA MET A 227 2.40 18.66 13.61
C MET A 227 3.48 19.04 14.62
N GLN A 228 4.54 18.23 14.68
CA GLN A 228 5.73 18.48 15.46
C GLN A 228 7.00 18.26 14.63
N LYS A 229 8.04 19.03 14.95
CA LYS A 229 9.38 18.81 14.45
C LYS A 229 10.13 17.84 15.36
N ARG A 230 10.87 16.93 14.75
CA ARG A 230 11.80 16.04 15.44
C ARG A 230 13.18 16.16 14.81
N LYS A 231 14.20 15.67 15.48
CA LYS A 231 15.55 15.58 14.90
C LYS A 231 15.49 14.73 13.64
N GLY A 232 16.08 15.22 12.55
CA GLY A 232 16.21 14.46 11.28
C GLY A 232 17.25 13.36 11.39
N PHE A 233 17.23 12.45 10.41
CA PHE A 233 18.22 11.38 10.32
C PHE A 233 19.56 11.89 9.80
N GLY A 234 20.65 11.34 10.29
CA GLY A 234 22.01 11.67 9.86
C GLY A 234 22.32 13.16 9.97
N ARG A 235 22.62 13.80 8.84
CA ARG A 235 22.94 15.23 8.75
C ARG A 235 21.71 16.13 8.65
N LYS A 236 20.52 15.57 8.45
CA LYS A 236 19.28 16.34 8.36
C LYS A 236 18.94 16.91 9.74
N ARG A 237 18.70 18.21 9.77
CA ARG A 237 18.46 18.97 11.00
C ARG A 237 17.15 18.57 11.67
N GLU A 238 16.10 18.45 10.86
CA GLU A 238 14.73 18.23 11.30
C GLU A 238 13.97 17.35 10.33
N MET A 239 13.01 16.64 10.85
CA MET A 239 11.94 15.92 10.15
C MET A 239 10.59 16.32 10.75
N LEU A 240 9.50 15.97 10.07
CA LEU A 240 8.16 16.21 10.57
C LEU A 240 7.47 14.92 10.96
N CYS A 241 6.79 14.95 12.11
CA CYS A 241 5.82 13.95 12.53
C CYS A 241 4.50 14.65 12.84
N GLY A 242 3.40 13.93 12.72
CA GLY A 242 2.07 14.43 13.00
C GLY A 242 1.14 13.38 13.53
N VAL A 243 0.03 13.82 14.12
CA VAL A 243 -1.04 12.96 14.59
C VAL A 243 -2.39 13.59 14.25
N MET A 244 -3.35 12.75 13.85
CA MET A 244 -4.75 13.11 13.67
C MET A 244 -5.48 12.88 14.98
N GLU A 245 -5.53 13.89 15.84
CA GLU A 245 -6.12 13.76 17.18
C GLU A 245 -7.64 13.56 17.12
N GLN A 246 -8.30 14.29 16.23
CA GLN A 246 -9.74 14.23 16.08
C GLN A 246 -10.10 14.24 14.60
N THR A 247 -11.09 13.43 14.25
CA THR A 247 -11.66 13.43 12.90
C THR A 247 -13.13 13.82 12.94
N LEU A 248 -13.57 14.58 11.95
CA LEU A 248 -15.00 14.86 11.77
C LEU A 248 -15.68 13.65 11.14
N PRO A 249 -16.93 13.33 11.55
CA PRO A 249 -17.72 12.35 10.84
C PRO A 249 -17.83 12.73 9.37
N LEU A 250 -17.47 11.81 8.48
CA LEU A 250 -17.60 12.01 7.03
C LEU A 250 -18.94 11.43 6.57
N PRO A 251 -19.74 12.17 5.81
CA PRO A 251 -20.95 11.62 5.22
C PRO A 251 -20.56 10.50 4.23
N CYS A 252 -21.28 9.39 4.30
CA CYS A 252 -21.16 8.36 3.27
C CYS A 252 -21.86 8.86 2.00
N SER A 253 -21.08 9.13 0.96
CA SER A 253 -21.60 9.62 -0.32
C SER A 253 -22.31 8.53 -1.13
N THR A 254 -22.01 7.27 -0.86
CA THR A 254 -22.53 6.10 -1.57
C THR A 254 -23.03 5.03 -0.60
N PRO A 255 -24.13 5.28 0.16
CA PRO A 255 -24.59 4.37 1.20
C PRO A 255 -24.93 2.96 0.67
N TRP A 256 -25.33 2.82 -0.59
CA TRP A 256 -25.56 1.55 -1.27
C TRP A 256 -24.25 0.76 -1.56
N PHE A 257 -23.12 1.41 -1.47
CA PHE A 257 -21.78 0.81 -1.66
C PHE A 257 -21.03 0.63 -0.34
N ASN A 258 -21.65 0.99 0.78
CA ASN A 258 -21.00 0.94 2.09
C ASN A 258 -20.75 -0.51 2.48
N ARG A 259 -19.47 -0.84 2.65
CA ARG A 259 -19.04 -2.15 3.13
C ARG A 259 -19.07 -2.14 4.65
N THR A 260 -20.09 -2.76 5.23
CA THR A 260 -20.14 -2.96 6.68
C THR A 260 -19.09 -3.98 7.10
N GLY A 261 -18.23 -3.60 8.06
CA GLY A 261 -17.32 -4.56 8.67
C GLY A 261 -18.08 -5.58 9.50
N SER A 262 -17.57 -6.81 9.57
CA SER A 262 -18.07 -7.83 10.49
C SER A 262 -17.01 -8.15 11.53
N ASN A 263 -17.40 -8.22 12.78
CA ASN A 263 -16.54 -8.71 13.87
C ASN A 263 -16.46 -10.25 13.88
N LYS A 264 -17.38 -10.93 13.19
CA LYS A 264 -17.37 -12.36 12.98
C LYS A 264 -16.63 -12.68 11.70
N ARG A 265 -15.75 -13.67 11.75
CA ARG A 265 -15.00 -14.17 10.58
C ARG A 265 -15.59 -15.50 10.10
N GLU A 266 -16.88 -15.55 9.97
CA GLU A 266 -17.63 -16.69 9.47
C GLU A 266 -18.38 -16.27 8.22
N VAL A 267 -18.33 -17.09 7.17
CA VAL A 267 -18.98 -16.81 5.91
C VAL A 267 -19.58 -18.07 5.31
N ALA A 268 -20.79 -17.94 4.81
CA ALA A 268 -21.45 -18.95 3.99
C ALA A 268 -21.33 -18.57 2.52
N ILE A 269 -20.81 -19.47 1.70
CA ILE A 269 -20.70 -19.31 0.25
C ILE A 269 -21.67 -20.28 -0.42
N ILE A 270 -22.53 -19.78 -1.28
CA ILE A 270 -23.50 -20.58 -2.04
C ILE A 270 -22.99 -20.77 -3.47
N GLY A 271 -22.85 -22.05 -3.87
CA GLY A 271 -22.38 -22.47 -5.17
C GLY A 271 -21.06 -23.25 -5.10
N GLY A 272 -20.90 -24.24 -5.96
CA GLY A 272 -19.73 -25.13 -5.99
C GLY A 272 -18.76 -24.88 -7.18
N GLY A 273 -18.83 -23.73 -7.82
CA GLY A 273 -18.00 -23.43 -8.98
C GLY A 273 -16.63 -22.83 -8.64
N ILE A 274 -15.83 -22.52 -9.69
CA ILE A 274 -14.49 -21.95 -9.57
C ILE A 274 -14.46 -20.61 -8.79
N ALA A 275 -15.48 -19.78 -8.99
CA ALA A 275 -15.59 -18.50 -8.26
C ALA A 275 -15.68 -18.72 -6.75
N SER A 276 -16.49 -19.69 -6.32
CA SER A 276 -16.64 -20.05 -4.91
C SER A 276 -15.36 -20.68 -4.34
N ALA A 277 -14.67 -21.49 -5.12
CA ALA A 277 -13.39 -22.08 -4.72
C ALA A 277 -12.32 -21.00 -4.48
N LEU A 278 -12.18 -20.06 -5.42
CA LEU A 278 -11.22 -18.95 -5.29
C LEU A 278 -11.57 -17.99 -4.16
N LEU A 279 -12.87 -17.69 -3.99
CA LEU A 279 -13.33 -16.86 -2.87
C LEU A 279 -13.08 -17.55 -1.54
N SER A 280 -13.38 -18.86 -1.43
CA SER A 280 -13.07 -19.65 -0.24
C SER A 280 -11.59 -19.62 0.10
N LEU A 281 -10.72 -19.85 -0.88
CA LEU A 281 -9.27 -19.79 -0.69
C LEU A 281 -8.81 -18.40 -0.21
N ALA A 282 -9.34 -17.34 -0.84
CA ALA A 282 -9.00 -15.96 -0.47
C ALA A 282 -9.43 -15.61 0.97
N LEU A 283 -10.58 -16.11 1.41
CA LEU A 283 -11.11 -15.86 2.75
C LEU A 283 -10.38 -16.72 3.82
N LEU A 284 -10.11 -18.00 3.51
CA LEU A 284 -9.33 -18.88 4.37
C LEU A 284 -7.94 -18.32 4.66
N ARG A 285 -7.24 -17.82 3.63
CA ARG A 285 -5.93 -17.16 3.78
C ARG A 285 -5.99 -15.91 4.67
N ARG A 286 -7.15 -15.32 4.84
CA ARG A 286 -7.39 -14.17 5.72
C ARG A 286 -7.95 -14.55 7.09
N GLY A 287 -7.93 -15.85 7.43
CA GLY A 287 -8.39 -16.37 8.72
C GLY A 287 -9.90 -16.38 8.88
N TRP A 288 -10.67 -16.48 7.78
CA TRP A 288 -12.12 -16.66 7.85
C TRP A 288 -12.47 -18.16 7.94
N GLN A 289 -13.52 -18.46 8.67
CA GLN A 289 -14.18 -19.77 8.63
C GLN A 289 -15.16 -19.77 7.47
N VAL A 290 -14.99 -20.70 6.54
CA VAL A 290 -15.79 -20.76 5.32
C VAL A 290 -16.64 -22.02 5.32
N THR A 291 -17.94 -21.87 5.14
CA THR A 291 -18.87 -22.97 4.86
C THR A 291 -19.37 -22.85 3.44
N LEU A 292 -19.08 -23.86 2.61
CA LEU A 292 -19.51 -23.93 1.21
C LEU A 292 -20.78 -24.77 1.09
N TYR A 293 -21.84 -24.18 0.54
CA TYR A 293 -23.09 -24.86 0.20
C TYR A 293 -23.16 -25.10 -1.30
N CYS A 294 -23.20 -26.36 -1.70
CA CYS A 294 -23.33 -26.78 -3.09
C CYS A 294 -24.64 -27.53 -3.30
N ALA A 295 -25.31 -27.31 -4.43
CA ALA A 295 -26.52 -28.04 -4.78
C ALA A 295 -26.24 -29.47 -5.24
N ASP A 296 -25.04 -29.69 -5.77
CA ASP A 296 -24.58 -30.98 -6.28
C ASP A 296 -23.89 -31.80 -5.18
N GLU A 297 -23.70 -33.10 -5.41
CA GLU A 297 -23.02 -34.02 -4.48
C GLU A 297 -21.55 -33.67 -4.24
N ALA A 298 -20.93 -32.93 -5.18
CA ALA A 298 -19.54 -32.46 -5.09
C ALA A 298 -19.38 -31.11 -5.78
N PRO A 299 -18.34 -30.32 -5.40
CA PRO A 299 -17.99 -29.10 -6.14
C PRO A 299 -17.58 -29.40 -7.59
N ALA A 300 -17.73 -28.38 -8.47
CA ALA A 300 -17.29 -28.37 -9.86
C ALA A 300 -18.00 -29.40 -10.79
N LEU A 301 -19.23 -29.80 -10.49
CA LEU A 301 -20.01 -30.67 -11.39
C LEU A 301 -20.69 -29.92 -12.53
N GLY A 302 -20.76 -28.57 -12.50
CA GLY A 302 -21.23 -27.75 -13.60
C GLY A 302 -20.12 -27.37 -14.60
N ALA A 303 -20.20 -26.16 -15.17
CA ALA A 303 -19.21 -25.63 -16.14
C ALA A 303 -17.77 -25.59 -15.60
N SER A 304 -17.59 -25.44 -14.29
CA SER A 304 -16.28 -25.47 -13.65
C SER A 304 -15.62 -26.85 -13.60
N GLY A 305 -16.36 -27.91 -13.97
CA GLY A 305 -15.85 -29.29 -14.10
C GLY A 305 -15.29 -29.59 -15.48
N ASN A 306 -15.35 -28.66 -16.44
CA ASN A 306 -14.75 -28.82 -17.74
C ASN A 306 -13.25 -29.07 -17.62
N ARG A 307 -12.73 -30.06 -18.37
CA ARG A 307 -11.29 -30.41 -18.36
C ARG A 307 -10.39 -29.32 -18.90
N GLN A 308 -10.95 -28.38 -19.67
CA GLN A 308 -10.25 -27.25 -20.27
C GLN A 308 -11.08 -25.98 -20.08
N GLY A 309 -10.41 -24.90 -19.72
CA GLY A 309 -10.96 -23.56 -19.63
C GLY A 309 -10.00 -22.57 -20.27
N ALA A 310 -10.52 -21.57 -20.97
CA ALA A 310 -9.72 -20.47 -21.49
C ALA A 310 -9.67 -19.35 -20.45
N LEU A 311 -8.46 -18.91 -20.12
CA LEU A 311 -8.21 -17.72 -19.35
C LEU A 311 -7.59 -16.65 -20.27
N TYR A 312 -8.28 -15.56 -20.49
CA TYR A 312 -7.81 -14.48 -21.37
C TYR A 312 -8.38 -13.13 -20.92
N PRO A 313 -7.59 -12.03 -21.06
CA PRO A 313 -8.10 -10.69 -20.84
C PRO A 313 -9.00 -10.26 -21.99
N LEU A 314 -9.98 -9.40 -21.71
CA LEU A 314 -10.74 -8.74 -22.76
C LEU A 314 -9.90 -7.57 -23.32
N LEU A 315 -9.23 -7.82 -24.44
CA LEU A 315 -8.41 -6.81 -25.11
C LEU A 315 -9.26 -6.00 -26.10
N SER A 316 -9.14 -4.69 -26.05
CA SER A 316 -9.76 -3.75 -26.98
C SER A 316 -8.79 -2.60 -27.28
N LYS A 317 -8.96 -1.98 -28.46
CA LYS A 317 -8.24 -0.75 -28.85
C LYS A 317 -8.77 0.49 -28.13
N HIS A 318 -9.87 0.38 -27.40
CA HIS A 318 -10.50 1.48 -26.66
C HIS A 318 -10.16 1.36 -25.18
N ASP A 319 -9.79 2.49 -24.55
CA ASP A 319 -9.59 2.57 -23.11
C ASP A 319 -10.93 2.79 -22.42
N GLU A 320 -11.65 1.71 -22.13
CA GLU A 320 -12.94 1.70 -21.45
C GLU A 320 -12.84 1.05 -20.07
N ALA A 321 -13.74 1.40 -19.17
CA ALA A 321 -13.78 0.85 -17.81
C ALA A 321 -13.81 -0.69 -17.79
N LEU A 322 -14.55 -1.29 -18.75
CA LEU A 322 -14.66 -2.76 -18.88
C LEU A 322 -13.30 -3.38 -19.21
N ASN A 323 -12.55 -2.79 -20.15
CA ASN A 323 -11.24 -3.31 -20.55
C ASN A 323 -10.22 -3.18 -19.40
N ARG A 324 -10.24 -2.07 -18.67
CA ARG A 324 -9.40 -1.89 -17.47
C ARG A 324 -9.75 -2.92 -16.40
N PHE A 325 -11.04 -3.17 -16.17
CA PHE A 325 -11.48 -4.20 -15.23
C PHE A 325 -10.93 -5.59 -15.60
N PHE A 326 -11.10 -6.03 -16.85
CA PHE A 326 -10.62 -7.33 -17.29
C PHE A 326 -9.09 -7.43 -17.30
N SER A 327 -8.38 -6.36 -17.68
CA SER A 327 -6.91 -6.34 -17.67
C SER A 327 -6.34 -6.45 -16.25
N ASN A 328 -6.96 -5.79 -15.27
CA ASN A 328 -6.55 -5.87 -13.87
C ASN A 328 -6.98 -7.18 -13.18
N ALA A 329 -8.02 -7.83 -13.69
CA ALA A 329 -8.50 -9.11 -13.17
C ALA A 329 -7.72 -10.32 -13.72
N PHE A 330 -7.06 -10.17 -14.87
CA PHE A 330 -6.22 -11.18 -15.52
C PHE A 330 -4.85 -11.31 -14.87
#